data_6b5f34627d3627fcd7c02bae72a71941
#
_entry.id   6b5f34627d3627fcd7c02bae72a71941
#
_cell.length_a   1.000
_cell.length_b   1.000
_cell.length_c   1.000
_cell.angle_alpha   90.00
_cell.angle_beta   90.00
_cell.angle_gamma   90.00
#
_symmetry.space_group_name_H-M   'P 1'
#
loop_
_entity.id
_entity.type
_entity.pdbx_description
1 polymer ?
#
loop_
_entity_poly.entity_id
_entity_poly.type
_entity_poly.pdbx_seq_one_letter_code
_entity_poly.pdbx_strand_id
1 'polypeptide(L)'
;MAKKVNAYIKLQVQAGKANPAPPIGPALGQHGVNIPGFCKEFNERTKNDVGLVIPVVITVYSDRTFTFVTKTPPVPVLIKKELNMETASARPNRDKVGKLTQEQLRKIATIKMPDLNAASIEAAMSMVAGTARSMGVTVEE
;
A
#
# COMPACT_ATOMS: atom_id res chain seq x y z
N MET A 1 -22.92 -19.49 -10.34
CA MET A 1 -23.03 -18.37 -11.28
C MET A 1 -22.10 -17.24 -10.85
N ALA A 2 -21.48 -16.59 -11.81
CA ALA A 2 -20.65 -15.42 -11.50
C ALA A 2 -21.56 -14.26 -11.06
N LYS A 3 -21.21 -13.62 -9.95
CA LYS A 3 -21.94 -12.44 -9.45
C LYS A 3 -21.58 -11.23 -10.30
N LYS A 4 -22.56 -10.39 -10.55
CA LYS A 4 -22.31 -9.15 -11.29
C LYS A 4 -21.60 -8.14 -10.37
N VAL A 5 -20.48 -7.61 -10.84
CA VAL A 5 -19.74 -6.57 -10.13
C VAL A 5 -20.51 -5.25 -10.22
N ASN A 6 -20.74 -4.63 -9.08
CA ASN A 6 -21.41 -3.34 -8.99
C ASN A 6 -20.40 -2.20 -8.94
N ALA A 7 -19.35 -2.35 -8.14
CA ALA A 7 -18.33 -1.31 -7.98
C ALA A 7 -17.01 -1.88 -7.48
N TYR A 8 -15.94 -1.13 -7.74
CA TYR A 8 -14.63 -1.36 -7.13
C TYR A 8 -14.30 -0.20 -6.22
N ILE A 9 -13.79 -0.52 -5.03
CA ILE A 9 -13.36 0.48 -4.04
C ILE A 9 -11.89 0.25 -3.78
N LYS A 10 -11.08 1.30 -3.90
CA LYS A 10 -9.64 1.26 -3.62
C LYS A 10 -9.36 2.11 -2.39
N LEU A 11 -8.77 1.50 -1.38
CA LEU A 11 -8.45 2.17 -0.11
C LEU A 11 -7.02 1.84 0.32
N GLN A 12 -6.47 2.72 1.13
CA GLN A 12 -5.22 2.46 1.84
C GLN A 12 -5.55 2.46 3.33
N VAL A 13 -5.32 1.34 3.99
CA VAL A 13 -5.70 1.14 5.40
C VAL A 13 -4.48 0.66 6.18
N GLN A 14 -4.32 1.16 7.39
CA GLN A 14 -3.26 0.68 8.28
C GLN A 14 -3.52 -0.77 8.67
N ALA A 15 -2.52 -1.61 8.51
CA ALA A 15 -2.62 -3.04 8.82
C ALA A 15 -3.00 -3.27 10.29
N GLY A 16 -3.98 -4.11 10.51
CA GLY A 16 -4.46 -4.45 11.85
C GLY A 16 -5.26 -3.36 12.56
N LYS A 17 -5.50 -2.22 11.90
CA LYS A 17 -6.18 -1.06 12.50
C LYS A 17 -7.38 -0.57 11.69
N ALA A 18 -7.98 -1.43 10.89
CA ALA A 18 -9.20 -1.07 10.17
C ALA A 18 -10.36 -0.86 11.16
N ASN A 19 -11.08 0.24 11.00
CA ASN A 19 -12.23 0.58 11.82
C ASN A 19 -13.28 1.31 10.97
N PRO A 20 -14.54 1.45 11.46
CA PRO A 20 -15.59 2.12 10.70
C PRO A 20 -15.40 3.64 10.51
N ALA A 21 -14.42 4.23 11.14
CA ALA A 21 -14.16 5.67 11.00
C ALA A 21 -13.68 6.01 9.57
N PRO A 22 -13.81 7.28 9.12
CA PRO A 22 -13.27 7.66 7.81
C PRO A 22 -11.79 7.28 7.66
N PRO A 23 -11.33 6.89 6.46
CA PRO A 23 -12.07 6.90 5.18
C PRO A 23 -12.86 5.64 4.88
N ILE A 24 -12.82 4.61 5.73
CA ILE A 24 -13.41 3.28 5.45
C ILE A 24 -14.93 3.34 5.48
N GLY A 25 -15.50 3.90 6.55
CA GLY A 25 -16.94 3.96 6.74
C GLY A 25 -17.70 4.57 5.57
N PRO A 26 -17.42 5.83 5.20
CA PRO A 26 -18.10 6.47 4.08
C PRO A 26 -17.92 5.75 2.75
N ALA A 27 -16.71 5.26 2.46
CA ALA A 27 -16.42 4.56 1.21
C ALA A 27 -17.22 3.28 1.05
N LEU A 28 -17.31 2.48 2.10
CA LEU A 28 -18.07 1.22 2.10
C LEU A 28 -19.56 1.44 2.27
N GLY A 29 -19.94 2.42 3.07
CA GLY A 29 -21.35 2.74 3.34
C GLY A 29 -22.13 3.13 2.11
N GLN A 30 -21.50 3.86 1.17
CA GLN A 30 -22.11 4.26 -0.10
C GLN A 30 -22.57 3.06 -0.94
N HIS A 31 -21.90 1.93 -0.78
CA HIS A 31 -22.16 0.72 -1.55
C HIS A 31 -22.94 -0.34 -0.74
N GLY A 32 -23.32 -0.04 0.48
CA GLY A 32 -24.08 -0.94 1.33
C GLY A 32 -23.29 -2.17 1.81
N VAL A 33 -21.98 -2.05 1.89
CA VAL A 33 -21.09 -3.13 2.33
C VAL A 33 -21.11 -3.26 3.85
N ASN A 34 -21.00 -4.49 4.36
CA ASN A 34 -20.90 -4.76 5.79
C ASN A 34 -19.52 -4.29 6.32
N ILE A 35 -19.50 -3.08 6.89
CA ILE A 35 -18.28 -2.44 7.37
C ILE A 35 -17.60 -3.22 8.50
N PRO A 36 -18.32 -3.64 9.59
CA PRO A 36 -17.68 -4.40 10.65
C PRO A 36 -17.08 -5.73 10.16
N GLY A 37 -17.77 -6.40 9.26
CA GLY A 37 -17.28 -7.65 8.66
C GLY A 37 -16.00 -7.47 7.90
N PHE A 38 -15.92 -6.40 7.08
CA PHE A 38 -14.69 -6.05 6.35
C PHE A 38 -13.54 -5.74 7.30
N CYS A 39 -13.78 -4.90 8.31
CA CYS A 39 -12.74 -4.51 9.26
C CYS A 39 -12.16 -5.71 9.99
N LYS A 40 -13.00 -6.61 10.45
CA LYS A 40 -12.59 -7.83 11.16
C LYS A 40 -11.71 -8.71 10.25
N GLU A 41 -12.19 -9.00 9.06
CA GLU A 41 -11.47 -9.86 8.11
C GLU A 41 -10.15 -9.24 7.66
N PHE A 42 -10.13 -7.95 7.38
CA PHE A 42 -8.92 -7.22 7.03
C PHE A 42 -7.90 -7.27 8.16
N ASN A 43 -8.33 -6.99 9.39
CA ASN A 43 -7.44 -7.01 10.55
C ASN A 43 -6.84 -8.40 10.78
N GLU A 44 -7.61 -9.47 10.58
CA GLU A 44 -7.11 -10.83 10.67
C GLU A 44 -6.06 -11.14 9.62
N ARG A 45 -6.29 -10.71 8.38
CA ARG A 45 -5.36 -10.95 7.27
C ARG A 45 -4.07 -10.14 7.39
N THR A 46 -4.12 -8.98 8.01
CA THR A 46 -2.98 -8.06 8.08
C THR A 46 -2.31 -8.00 9.45
N LYS A 47 -2.68 -8.89 10.37
CA LYS A 47 -2.14 -8.88 11.75
C LYS A 47 -0.61 -9.01 11.82
N ASN A 48 0.00 -9.65 10.83
CA ASN A 48 1.45 -9.82 10.76
C ASN A 48 2.18 -8.62 10.16
N ASP A 49 1.43 -7.68 9.57
CA ASP A 49 1.96 -6.51 8.87
C ASP A 49 1.66 -5.20 9.62
N VAL A 50 1.36 -5.29 10.92
CA VAL A 50 1.01 -4.13 11.74
C VAL A 50 2.10 -3.05 11.64
N GLY A 51 1.67 -1.80 11.47
CA GLY A 51 2.57 -0.67 11.31
C GLY A 51 2.82 -0.28 9.85
N LEU A 52 2.31 -1.07 8.89
CA LEU A 52 2.38 -0.75 7.46
C LEU A 52 1.01 -0.31 6.95
N VAL A 53 1.01 0.53 5.93
CA VAL A 53 -0.22 0.88 5.20
C VAL A 53 -0.38 -0.14 4.08
N ILE A 54 -1.54 -0.79 4.03
CA ILE A 54 -1.83 -1.82 3.03
C ILE A 54 -2.89 -1.30 2.05
N PRO A 55 -2.59 -1.26 0.75
CA PRO A 55 -3.60 -0.96 -0.27
C PRO A 55 -4.58 -2.13 -0.39
N VAL A 56 -5.86 -1.83 -0.45
CA VAL A 56 -6.94 -2.81 -0.58
C VAL A 56 -7.79 -2.46 -1.77
N VAL A 57 -8.09 -3.44 -2.61
CA VAL A 57 -9.06 -3.32 -3.68
C VAL A 57 -10.27 -4.17 -3.30
N ILE A 58 -11.40 -3.53 -3.07
CA ILE A 58 -12.65 -4.19 -2.68
C ILE A 58 -13.57 -4.25 -3.88
N THR A 59 -14.03 -5.46 -4.20
CA THR A 59 -15.01 -5.67 -5.26
C THR A 59 -16.39 -5.85 -4.62
N VAL A 60 -17.32 -4.96 -4.95
CA VAL A 60 -18.70 -5.01 -4.45
C VAL A 60 -19.59 -5.61 -5.52
N TYR A 61 -20.36 -6.61 -5.16
CA TYR A 61 -21.28 -7.30 -6.06
C TYR A 61 -22.71 -6.77 -5.94
N SER A 62 -23.54 -7.10 -6.93
CA SER A 62 -24.93 -6.63 -7.01
C SER A 62 -25.80 -7.09 -5.84
N ASP A 63 -25.46 -8.18 -5.18
CA ASP A 63 -26.18 -8.72 -4.00
C ASP A 63 -25.66 -8.14 -2.68
N ARG A 64 -24.86 -7.08 -2.72
CA ARG A 64 -24.24 -6.41 -1.57
C ARG A 64 -23.16 -7.23 -0.85
N THR A 65 -22.76 -8.35 -1.42
CA THR A 65 -21.58 -9.07 -0.94
C THR A 65 -20.32 -8.41 -1.48
N PHE A 66 -19.21 -8.71 -0.86
CA PHE A 66 -17.92 -8.14 -1.29
C PHE A 66 -16.81 -9.18 -1.18
N THR A 67 -15.79 -8.97 -1.99
CA THR A 67 -14.49 -9.64 -1.84
C THR A 67 -13.42 -8.57 -1.86
N PHE A 68 -12.29 -8.84 -1.25
CA PHE A 68 -11.18 -7.88 -1.28
C PHE A 68 -9.85 -8.59 -1.45
N VAL A 69 -8.91 -7.86 -2.05
CA VAL A 69 -7.53 -8.29 -2.25
C VAL A 69 -6.63 -7.26 -1.59
N THR A 70 -5.73 -7.73 -0.73
CA THR A 70 -4.68 -6.88 -0.16
C THR A 70 -3.46 -6.93 -1.06
N LYS A 71 -2.83 -5.79 -1.27
CA LYS A 71 -1.61 -5.67 -2.07
C LYS A 71 -0.42 -5.41 -1.15
N THR A 72 0.78 -5.41 -1.71
CA THR A 72 1.98 -5.05 -0.95
C THR A 72 1.93 -3.58 -0.55
N PRO A 73 2.59 -3.18 0.57
CA PRO A 73 2.60 -1.78 0.99
C PRO A 73 3.14 -0.85 -0.11
N PRO A 74 2.68 0.41 -0.17
CA PRO A 74 3.23 1.36 -1.14
C PRO A 74 4.73 1.57 -0.96
N VAL A 75 5.45 1.79 -2.05
CA VAL A 75 6.89 2.01 -2.02
C VAL A 75 7.31 3.13 -1.06
N PRO A 76 6.64 4.30 -1.03
CA PRO A 76 6.99 5.34 -0.06
C PRO A 76 6.94 4.89 1.40
N VAL A 77 5.96 4.06 1.76
CA VAL A 77 5.83 3.52 3.12
C VAL A 77 7.00 2.61 3.45
N LEU A 78 7.39 1.75 2.51
CA LEU A 78 8.54 0.85 2.67
C LEU A 78 9.85 1.63 2.82
N ILE A 79 10.04 2.68 2.04
CA ILE A 79 11.21 3.55 2.12
C ILE A 79 11.29 4.23 3.48
N LYS A 80 10.19 4.80 3.95
CA LYS A 80 10.12 5.46 5.26
C LYS A 80 10.44 4.49 6.39
N LYS A 81 9.92 3.28 6.31
CA LYS A 81 10.19 2.24 7.31
C LYS A 81 11.66 1.85 7.33
N GLU A 82 12.25 1.66 6.15
CA GLU A 82 13.67 1.26 6.04
C GLU A 82 14.62 2.33 6.55
N LEU A 83 14.29 3.60 6.39
CA LEU A 83 15.08 4.74 6.84
C LEU A 83 14.67 5.27 8.22
N ASN A 84 13.67 4.67 8.85
CA ASN A 84 13.12 5.09 10.15
C ASN A 84 12.69 6.57 10.16
N MET A 85 12.11 7.04 9.05
CA MET A 85 11.61 8.41 8.95
C MET A 85 10.08 8.45 8.98
N GLU A 86 9.51 9.50 9.54
CA GLU A 86 8.05 9.68 9.59
C GLU A 86 7.53 10.40 8.35
N THR A 87 8.26 11.40 7.88
CA THR A 87 7.87 12.21 6.73
C THR A 87 8.99 12.33 5.72
N ALA A 88 8.60 12.40 4.45
CA ALA A 88 9.53 12.67 3.36
C ALA A 88 9.75 14.18 3.20
N SER A 89 10.65 14.57 2.28
CA SER A 89 10.94 15.97 2.01
C SER A 89 9.74 16.69 1.37
N ALA A 90 9.46 17.89 1.85
CA ALA A 90 8.53 18.81 1.20
C ALA A 90 9.10 19.43 -0.08
N ARG A 91 10.41 19.43 -0.22
CA ARG A 91 11.14 19.99 -1.38
C ARG A 91 12.18 18.98 -1.89
N PRO A 92 11.75 17.88 -2.52
CA PRO A 92 12.67 16.78 -2.86
C PRO A 92 13.82 17.18 -3.78
N ASN A 93 13.65 18.20 -4.60
CA ASN A 93 14.70 18.69 -5.49
C ASN A 93 15.82 19.44 -4.75
N ARG A 94 15.53 19.99 -3.59
CA ARG A 94 16.46 20.84 -2.83
C ARG A 94 16.88 20.22 -1.51
N ASP A 95 15.90 19.70 -0.76
CA ASP A 95 16.12 19.19 0.59
C ASP A 95 16.13 17.66 0.57
N LYS A 96 17.32 17.07 0.66
CA LYS A 96 17.48 15.63 0.76
C LYS A 96 17.41 15.20 2.21
N VAL A 97 16.58 14.22 2.52
CA VAL A 97 16.28 13.78 3.90
C VAL A 97 16.84 12.40 4.24
N GLY A 98 17.38 11.69 3.28
CA GLY A 98 17.94 10.36 3.52
C GLY A 98 18.67 9.82 2.32
N LYS A 99 19.25 8.63 2.50
CA LYS A 99 19.99 7.90 1.48
C LYS A 99 19.66 6.42 1.56
N LEU A 100 19.34 5.81 0.43
CA LEU A 100 19.12 4.36 0.32
C LEU A 100 20.38 3.68 -0.19
N THR A 101 20.77 2.59 0.46
CA THR A 101 21.84 1.71 -0.04
C THR A 101 21.26 0.77 -1.10
N GLN A 102 22.14 0.15 -1.89
CA GLN A 102 21.73 -0.84 -2.90
C GLN A 102 21.03 -2.05 -2.26
N GLU A 103 21.46 -2.47 -1.08
CA GLU A 103 20.83 -3.58 -0.35
C GLU A 103 19.41 -3.24 0.08
N GLN A 104 19.20 -2.05 0.64
CA GLN A 104 17.87 -1.57 1.02
C GLN A 104 16.96 -1.45 -0.18
N LEU A 105 17.48 -0.93 -1.28
CA LEU A 105 16.75 -0.80 -2.53
C LEU A 105 16.29 -2.15 -3.07
N ARG A 106 17.20 -3.14 -3.07
CA ARG A 106 16.88 -4.51 -3.49
C ARG A 106 15.83 -5.16 -2.59
N LYS A 107 15.93 -4.97 -1.28
CA LYS A 107 14.98 -5.48 -0.31
C LYS A 107 13.57 -4.96 -0.57
N ILE A 108 13.44 -3.64 -0.77
CA ILE A 108 12.15 -3.00 -1.08
C ILE A 108 11.61 -3.52 -2.41
N ALA A 109 12.45 -3.59 -3.45
CA ALA A 109 12.06 -4.11 -4.76
C ALA A 109 11.57 -5.55 -4.69
N THR A 110 12.23 -6.41 -3.90
CA THR A 110 11.84 -7.81 -3.71
C THR A 110 10.47 -7.91 -3.05
N ILE A 111 10.21 -7.12 -2.02
CA ILE A 111 8.91 -7.09 -1.33
C ILE A 111 7.80 -6.66 -2.30
N LYS A 112 8.07 -5.69 -3.15
CA LYS A 112 7.10 -5.10 -4.07
C LYS A 112 6.93 -5.89 -5.37
N MET A 113 7.86 -6.79 -5.69
CA MET A 113 7.91 -7.52 -6.97
C MET A 113 6.58 -8.17 -7.39
N PRO A 114 5.78 -8.81 -6.47
CA PRO A 114 4.50 -9.40 -6.85
C PRO A 114 3.49 -8.42 -7.45
N ASP A 115 3.57 -7.13 -7.12
CA ASP A 115 2.66 -6.09 -7.60
C ASP A 115 3.26 -5.26 -8.74
N LEU A 116 4.52 -5.50 -9.10
CA LEU A 116 5.19 -4.71 -10.13
C LEU A 116 5.16 -5.42 -11.49
N ASN A 117 5.10 -4.61 -12.54
CA ASN A 117 5.25 -5.06 -13.92
C ASN A 117 6.71 -4.91 -14.38
N ALA A 118 7.63 -5.42 -13.57
CA ALA A 118 9.07 -5.36 -13.86
C ALA A 118 9.55 -6.70 -14.39
N ALA A 119 10.39 -6.65 -15.42
CA ALA A 119 10.93 -7.87 -16.05
C ALA A 119 12.05 -8.50 -15.23
N SER A 120 12.71 -7.72 -14.36
CA SER A 120 13.83 -8.17 -13.52
C SER A 120 13.86 -7.41 -12.22
N ILE A 121 14.66 -7.91 -11.25
CA ILE A 121 14.84 -7.21 -9.98
C ILE A 121 15.54 -5.86 -10.17
N GLU A 122 16.46 -5.75 -11.11
CA GLU A 122 17.12 -4.50 -11.43
C GLU A 122 16.14 -3.46 -11.95
N ALA A 123 15.19 -3.85 -12.80
CA ALA A 123 14.13 -2.98 -13.28
C ALA A 123 13.24 -2.50 -12.12
N ALA A 124 12.90 -3.42 -11.20
CA ALA A 124 12.13 -3.09 -10.00
C ALA A 124 12.90 -2.11 -9.11
N MET A 125 14.19 -2.31 -8.92
CA MET A 125 15.06 -1.39 -8.16
C MET A 125 15.08 0.00 -8.78
N SER A 126 15.10 0.09 -10.11
CA SER A 126 15.05 1.37 -10.82
C SER A 126 13.73 2.11 -10.56
N MET A 127 12.61 1.40 -10.54
CA MET A 127 11.29 1.98 -10.21
C MET A 127 11.27 2.52 -8.78
N VAL A 128 11.78 1.74 -7.83
CA VAL A 128 11.88 2.14 -6.42
C VAL A 128 12.78 3.37 -6.27
N ALA A 129 13.91 3.39 -6.97
CA ALA A 129 14.85 4.51 -6.95
C ALA A 129 14.18 5.81 -7.44
N GLY A 130 13.36 5.74 -8.48
CA GLY A 130 12.59 6.89 -8.96
C GLY A 130 11.64 7.44 -7.91
N THR A 131 10.93 6.56 -7.21
CA THR A 131 10.05 6.94 -6.10
C THR A 131 10.85 7.59 -4.95
N ALA A 132 12.00 7.02 -4.60
CA ALA A 132 12.85 7.55 -3.55
C ALA A 132 13.32 8.97 -3.87
N ARG A 133 13.72 9.22 -5.12
CA ARG A 133 14.12 10.57 -5.57
C ARG A 133 12.97 11.56 -5.44
N SER A 134 11.75 11.15 -5.72
CA SER A 134 10.56 12.01 -5.58
C SER A 134 10.26 12.36 -4.13
N MET A 135 10.77 11.59 -3.18
CA MET A 135 10.62 11.82 -1.73
C MET A 135 11.77 12.63 -1.12
N GLY A 136 12.79 12.98 -1.91
CA GLY A 136 13.99 13.63 -1.39
C GLY A 136 15.00 12.66 -0.80
N VAL A 137 14.93 11.38 -1.17
CA VAL A 137 15.87 10.35 -0.75
C VAL A 137 16.85 10.08 -1.90
N THR A 138 18.15 10.18 -1.62
CA THR A 138 19.16 9.85 -2.59
C THR A 138 19.40 8.33 -2.63
N VAL A 139 19.82 7.84 -3.77
CA VAL A 139 20.10 6.42 -3.95
C VAL A 139 21.59 6.22 -4.21
N GLU A 140 22.19 5.30 -3.48
CA GLU A 140 23.59 4.91 -3.67
C GLU A 140 23.75 4.18 -5.01
N GLU A 141 24.73 4.60 -5.80
CA GLU A 141 25.06 3.95 -7.06
C GLU A 141 26.08 2.82 -6.88
#